data_4ea8f53476ca1fe92a254586748b038c
#
_entry.id   4ea8f53476ca1fe92a254586748b038c
#
_cell.length_a   1.000
_cell.length_b   1.000
_cell.length_c   1.000
_cell.angle_alpha   90.00
_cell.angle_beta   90.00
_cell.angle_gamma   90.00
#
_symmetry.space_group_name_H-M   'P 1'
#
loop_
_entity.id
_entity.type
_entity.pdbx_description
1 polymer ?
#
loop_
_entity_poly.entity_id
_entity_poly.type
_entity_poly.pdbx_seq_one_letter_code
_entity_poly.pdbx_strand_id
1 'polypeptide(L)'
;MSENVELTEVEAPKEKRVDEIKPVEKLEEEGDIAADYLEGLLDIADLDGDIDIDVENNRASVAIVGGKLSHLVGRDGEVLDALQELTRLAVQSSTGDRSRLMLDIDSFRDNRRSELKALAEEKAAEAKASGAPIKLSPMNAFERKIVHDRIQELGLSSESEGEDPNRFVVVYPS
;
A
#
# COMPACT_ATOMS: atom_id res chain seq x y z
N MET A 1 54.92 -8.80 -25.10
CA MET A 1 54.03 -9.76 -24.41
C MET A 1 53.26 -8.95 -23.37
N SER A 2 52.05 -8.57 -23.71
CA SER A 2 51.16 -7.82 -22.82
C SER A 2 50.18 -8.82 -22.19
N GLU A 3 50.35 -9.09 -20.91
CA GLU A 3 49.37 -9.87 -20.14
C GLU A 3 48.20 -8.99 -19.84
N ASN A 4 47.08 -9.36 -20.42
CA ASN A 4 45.75 -8.79 -20.14
C ASN A 4 45.26 -9.43 -18.84
N VAL A 5 45.29 -8.68 -17.74
CA VAL A 5 44.65 -9.07 -16.50
C VAL A 5 43.17 -8.70 -16.61
N GLU A 6 42.35 -9.69 -16.87
CA GLU A 6 40.91 -9.61 -16.84
C GLU A 6 40.47 -9.45 -15.39
N LEU A 7 40.04 -8.22 -15.03
CA LEU A 7 39.38 -7.94 -13.74
C LEU A 7 38.01 -8.54 -13.78
N THR A 8 37.85 -9.70 -13.18
CA THR A 8 36.54 -10.25 -12.86
C THR A 8 35.89 -9.37 -11.79
N GLU A 9 34.87 -8.59 -12.19
CA GLU A 9 33.96 -7.95 -11.26
C GLU A 9 33.29 -9.04 -10.42
N VAL A 10 33.65 -9.08 -9.15
CA VAL A 10 32.98 -9.88 -8.16
C VAL A 10 31.69 -9.14 -7.82
N GLU A 11 30.57 -9.56 -8.40
CA GLU A 11 29.24 -9.14 -7.95
C GLU A 11 29.11 -9.43 -6.46
N ALA A 12 29.00 -8.37 -5.64
CA ALA A 12 28.70 -8.49 -4.24
C ALA A 12 27.33 -9.19 -4.09
N PRO A 13 27.20 -10.16 -3.18
CA PRO A 13 25.94 -10.85 -2.98
C PRO A 13 24.87 -9.82 -2.57
N LYS A 14 23.77 -9.78 -3.33
CA LYS A 14 22.56 -9.03 -2.93
C LYS A 14 22.08 -9.64 -1.62
N GLU A 15 22.47 -9.04 -0.50
CA GLU A 15 21.91 -9.35 0.79
C GLU A 15 20.38 -9.24 0.68
N LYS A 16 19.72 -10.37 0.80
CA LYS A 16 18.28 -10.41 1.09
C LYS A 16 18.14 -9.65 2.40
N ARG A 17 17.60 -8.44 2.34
CA ARG A 17 17.25 -7.66 3.53
C ARG A 17 16.27 -8.51 4.32
N VAL A 18 16.78 -9.17 5.34
CA VAL A 18 15.95 -9.73 6.40
C VAL A 18 15.25 -8.50 6.99
N ASP A 19 13.93 -8.50 6.99
CA ASP A 19 13.15 -7.44 7.63
C ASP A 19 13.55 -7.40 9.10
N GLU A 20 14.36 -6.44 9.47
CA GLU A 20 14.82 -6.26 10.84
C GLU A 20 13.61 -5.98 11.72
N ILE A 21 13.37 -6.86 12.70
CA ILE A 21 12.30 -6.66 13.68
C ILE A 21 12.74 -5.51 14.59
N LYS A 22 12.06 -4.38 14.47
CA LYS A 22 12.29 -3.21 15.32
C LYS A 22 11.69 -3.44 16.71
N PRO A 23 12.34 -3.00 17.79
CA PRO A 23 11.74 -2.96 19.12
C PRO A 23 10.43 -2.14 19.12
N VAL A 24 9.46 -2.55 19.95
CA VAL A 24 8.15 -1.88 20.03
C VAL A 24 8.31 -0.41 20.40
N GLU A 25 9.20 -0.07 21.31
CA GLU A 25 9.48 1.29 21.75
C GLU A 25 9.93 2.20 20.59
N LYS A 26 10.70 1.67 19.65
CA LYS A 26 11.09 2.42 18.43
C LYS A 26 9.91 2.62 17.48
N LEU A 27 9.01 1.66 17.41
CA LEU A 27 7.81 1.77 16.58
C LEU A 27 6.79 2.76 17.18
N GLU A 28 6.67 2.78 18.50
CA GLU A 28 5.89 3.79 19.23
C GLU A 28 6.47 5.20 18.99
N GLU A 29 7.79 5.38 19.07
CA GLU A 29 8.47 6.63 18.76
C GLU A 29 8.21 7.07 17.31
N GLU A 30 8.28 6.15 16.35
CA GLU A 30 7.91 6.45 14.96
C GLU A 30 6.47 6.95 14.83
N GLY A 31 5.55 6.33 15.58
CA GLY A 31 4.14 6.72 15.63
C GLY A 31 3.94 8.12 16.22
N ASP A 32 4.61 8.43 17.32
CA ASP A 32 4.55 9.75 17.96
C ASP A 32 5.08 10.87 17.04
N ILE A 33 6.22 10.65 16.40
CA ILE A 33 6.80 11.60 15.43
C ILE A 33 5.84 11.80 14.25
N ALA A 34 5.25 10.74 13.75
CA ALA A 34 4.27 10.81 12.67
C ALA A 34 3.02 11.59 13.08
N ALA A 35 2.51 11.35 14.30
CA ALA A 35 1.36 12.08 14.83
C ALA A 35 1.65 13.57 14.96
N ASP A 36 2.79 13.96 15.49
CA ASP A 36 3.20 15.37 15.60
C ASP A 36 3.26 16.04 14.23
N TYR A 37 3.82 15.35 13.23
CA TYR A 37 3.87 15.86 11.85
C TYR A 37 2.47 16.04 11.26
N LEU A 38 1.59 15.08 11.44
CA LEU A 38 0.23 15.11 10.90
C LEU A 38 -0.66 16.11 11.64
N GLU A 39 -0.53 16.25 12.95
CA GLU A 39 -1.21 17.32 13.73
C GLU A 39 -0.82 18.71 13.21
N GLY A 40 0.47 18.95 12.99
CA GLY A 40 0.95 20.19 12.40
C GLY A 40 0.37 20.45 11.02
N LEU A 41 0.22 19.43 10.19
CA LEU A 41 -0.41 19.53 8.87
C LEU A 41 -1.89 19.87 8.97
N LEU A 42 -2.63 19.20 9.85
CA LEU A 42 -4.06 19.46 10.07
C LEU A 42 -4.29 20.89 10.57
N ASP A 43 -3.47 21.37 11.51
CA ASP A 43 -3.52 22.73 12.02
C ASP A 43 -3.29 23.78 10.93
N ILE A 44 -2.26 23.59 10.10
CA ILE A 44 -1.96 24.50 8.99
C ILE A 44 -3.08 24.54 7.95
N ALA A 45 -3.69 23.38 7.70
CA ALA A 45 -4.78 23.22 6.73
C ALA A 45 -6.16 23.59 7.28
N ASP A 46 -6.25 23.96 8.56
CA ASP A 46 -7.53 24.24 9.27
C ASP A 46 -8.52 23.06 9.16
N LEU A 47 -8.01 21.86 9.45
CA LEU A 47 -8.76 20.61 9.39
C LEU A 47 -8.91 20.00 10.78
N ASP A 48 -10.10 19.50 11.06
CA ASP A 48 -10.37 18.70 12.26
C ASP A 48 -10.08 17.23 12.00
N GLY A 49 -9.51 16.57 12.99
CA GLY A 49 -9.28 15.12 12.96
C GLY A 49 -8.57 14.67 14.22
N ASP A 50 -8.90 13.47 14.67
CA ASP A 50 -8.22 12.81 15.78
C ASP A 50 -7.20 11.81 15.23
N ILE A 51 -6.05 11.69 15.88
CA ILE A 51 -4.98 10.80 15.46
C ILE A 51 -4.88 9.65 16.44
N ASP A 52 -5.04 8.44 15.94
CA ASP A 52 -4.83 7.19 16.66
C ASP A 52 -3.50 6.56 16.23
N ILE A 53 -2.74 6.06 17.21
CA ILE A 53 -1.46 5.40 16.99
C ILE A 53 -1.55 3.97 17.53
N ASP A 54 -1.06 3.01 16.75
CA ASP A 54 -0.95 1.61 17.13
C ASP A 54 0.34 0.99 16.56
N VAL A 55 0.71 -0.18 17.04
CA VAL A 55 1.83 -0.97 16.53
C VAL A 55 1.30 -2.31 16.05
N GLU A 56 1.34 -2.54 14.76
CA GLU A 56 0.84 -3.76 14.13
C GLU A 56 1.85 -4.31 13.11
N ASN A 57 1.98 -5.61 13.04
CA ASN A 57 2.80 -6.28 12.01
C ASN A 57 4.23 -5.71 11.91
N ASN A 58 4.87 -5.45 13.04
CA ASN A 58 6.23 -4.89 13.14
C ASN A 58 6.38 -3.52 12.43
N ARG A 59 5.38 -2.68 12.53
CA ARG A 59 5.39 -1.30 12.02
C ARG A 59 4.44 -0.40 12.82
N ALA A 60 4.71 0.89 12.83
CA ALA A 60 3.78 1.88 13.35
C ALA A 60 2.57 1.99 12.41
N SER A 61 1.39 2.08 12.98
CA SER A 61 0.12 2.31 12.29
C SER A 61 -0.50 3.60 12.83
N VAL A 62 -0.76 4.56 11.96
CA VAL A 62 -1.35 5.84 12.32
C VAL A 62 -2.63 6.03 11.52
N ALA A 63 -3.69 6.39 12.21
CA ALA A 63 -4.98 6.66 11.58
C ALA A 63 -5.46 8.07 11.93
N ILE A 64 -5.97 8.78 10.95
CA ILE A 64 -6.68 10.06 11.16
C ILE A 64 -8.17 9.77 11.02
N VAL A 65 -8.94 10.08 12.06
CA VAL A 65 -10.37 9.83 12.12
C VAL A 65 -11.14 11.10 12.44
N GLY A 66 -12.38 11.18 12.01
CA GLY A 66 -13.24 12.34 12.20
C GLY A 66 -12.98 13.46 11.20
N GLY A 67 -13.82 14.46 11.21
CA GLY A 67 -13.70 15.60 10.31
C GLY A 67 -14.09 15.30 8.84
N LYS A 68 -13.85 16.27 7.98
CA LYS A 68 -14.07 16.17 6.53
C LYS A 68 -12.73 16.01 5.81
N LEU A 69 -12.22 14.79 5.80
CA LEU A 69 -10.86 14.47 5.37
C LEU A 69 -10.76 13.86 3.95
N SER A 70 -11.87 13.80 3.20
CA SER A 70 -11.92 13.15 1.88
C SER A 70 -10.90 13.69 0.88
N HIS A 71 -10.54 14.97 0.96
CA HIS A 71 -9.52 15.57 0.10
C HIS A 71 -8.09 15.17 0.47
N LEU A 72 -7.84 14.70 1.71
CA LEU A 72 -6.57 14.11 2.12
C LEU A 72 -6.43 12.65 1.67
N VAL A 73 -7.53 12.01 1.31
CA VAL A 73 -7.53 10.68 0.68
C VAL A 73 -7.30 10.83 -0.83
N GLY A 74 -8.01 11.75 -1.46
CA GLY A 74 -7.96 11.99 -2.89
C GLY A 74 -8.66 10.90 -3.70
N ARG A 75 -8.49 10.96 -5.01
CA ARG A 75 -9.05 9.97 -5.92
C ARG A 75 -8.34 8.62 -5.72
N ASP A 76 -9.11 7.58 -5.44
CA ASP A 76 -8.60 6.22 -5.24
C ASP A 76 -7.47 6.08 -4.19
N GLY A 77 -7.37 7.03 -3.24
CA GLY A 77 -6.33 7.02 -2.20
C GLY A 77 -5.00 7.63 -2.63
N GLU A 78 -4.93 8.33 -3.75
CA GLU A 78 -3.72 8.91 -4.33
C GLU A 78 -3.06 9.94 -3.40
N VAL A 79 -3.85 10.83 -2.79
CA VAL A 79 -3.36 11.82 -1.84
C VAL A 79 -2.92 11.15 -0.54
N LEU A 80 -3.67 10.15 -0.06
CA LEU A 80 -3.32 9.38 1.11
C LEU A 80 -1.96 8.67 0.94
N ASP A 81 -1.70 8.08 -0.22
CA ASP A 81 -0.42 7.42 -0.50
C ASP A 81 0.74 8.42 -0.52
N ALA A 82 0.55 9.60 -1.11
CA ALA A 82 1.54 10.66 -1.10
C ALA A 82 1.79 11.19 0.32
N LEU A 83 0.75 11.39 1.11
CA LEU A 83 0.86 11.84 2.50
C LEU A 83 1.57 10.78 3.37
N GLN A 84 1.31 9.50 3.15
CA GLN A 84 2.04 8.43 3.83
C GLN A 84 3.55 8.50 3.55
N GLU A 85 3.97 8.71 2.30
CA GLU A 85 5.39 8.83 1.97
C GLU A 85 6.02 10.08 2.60
N LEU A 86 5.34 11.21 2.61
CA LEU A 86 5.81 12.43 3.30
C LEU A 86 5.95 12.19 4.81
N THR A 87 5.00 11.51 5.43
CA THR A 87 5.05 11.16 6.86
C THR A 87 6.22 10.23 7.17
N ARG A 88 6.47 9.23 6.33
CA ARG A 88 7.64 8.35 6.44
C ARG A 88 8.95 9.10 6.35
N LEU A 89 9.04 10.06 5.44
CA LEU A 89 10.22 10.93 5.31
C LEU A 89 10.42 11.82 6.53
N ALA A 90 9.35 12.34 7.11
CA ALA A 90 9.42 13.12 8.35
C ALA A 90 9.96 12.27 9.51
N VAL A 91 9.47 11.04 9.67
CA VAL A 91 9.97 10.09 10.67
C VAL A 91 11.45 9.75 10.42
N GLN A 92 11.81 9.45 9.18
CA GLN A 92 13.20 9.16 8.81
C GLN A 92 14.14 10.35 9.08
N SER A 93 13.70 11.56 8.83
CA SER A 93 14.46 12.78 9.13
C SER A 93 14.75 12.94 10.63
N SER A 94 13.84 12.51 11.48
CA SER A 94 13.97 12.60 12.94
C SER A 94 14.74 11.45 13.55
N THR A 95 14.53 10.22 13.08
CA THR A 95 15.14 9.01 13.64
C THR A 95 16.44 8.58 12.97
N GLY A 96 16.67 8.99 11.72
CA GLY A 96 17.76 8.52 10.87
C GLY A 96 17.48 7.16 10.21
N ASP A 97 16.44 6.45 10.63
CA ASP A 97 16.07 5.13 10.14
C ASP A 97 14.89 5.18 9.17
N ARG A 98 14.92 4.32 8.16
CA ARG A 98 13.78 4.19 7.24
C ARG A 98 12.57 3.63 7.96
N SER A 99 11.44 4.33 7.86
CA SER A 99 10.15 3.91 8.43
C SER A 99 9.32 3.12 7.42
N ARG A 100 8.60 2.12 7.92
CA ARG A 100 7.57 1.37 7.16
C ARG A 100 6.17 1.66 7.70
N LEU A 101 6.02 2.79 8.36
CA LEU A 101 4.76 3.27 8.92
C LEU A 101 3.61 3.15 7.89
N MET A 102 2.44 2.78 8.37
CA MET A 102 1.19 2.84 7.60
C MET A 102 0.35 4.01 8.07
N LEU A 103 -0.17 4.76 7.13
CA LEU A 103 -1.14 5.83 7.35
C LEU A 103 -2.49 5.45 6.74
N ASP A 104 -3.56 5.60 7.51
CA ASP A 104 -4.92 5.49 6.99
C ASP A 104 -5.75 6.73 7.39
N ILE A 105 -6.80 7.00 6.67
CA ILE A 105 -7.74 8.10 6.92
C ILE A 105 -9.15 7.56 6.82
N ASP A 106 -9.94 7.70 7.90
CA ASP A 106 -11.33 7.26 8.00
C ASP A 106 -11.56 5.81 7.52
N SER A 107 -10.63 4.91 7.84
CA SER A 107 -10.67 3.50 7.42
C SER A 107 -10.75 3.30 5.89
N PHE A 108 -10.21 4.24 5.12
CA PHE A 108 -10.26 4.19 3.65
C PHE A 108 -9.67 2.90 3.09
N ARG A 109 -8.52 2.46 3.62
CA ARG A 109 -7.85 1.25 3.11
C ARG A 109 -8.66 -0.01 3.33
N ASP A 110 -9.30 -0.15 4.49
CA ASP A 110 -10.16 -1.31 4.80
C ASP A 110 -11.45 -1.28 3.99
N ASN A 111 -12.07 -0.11 3.85
CA ASN A 111 -13.25 0.07 3.01
C ASN A 111 -12.93 -0.24 1.55
N ARG A 112 -11.81 0.27 1.03
CA ARG A 112 -11.37 -0.01 -0.34
C ARG A 112 -11.10 -1.50 -0.57
N ARG A 113 -10.47 -2.17 0.38
CA ARG A 113 -10.27 -3.63 0.33
C ARG A 113 -11.58 -4.38 0.26
N SER A 114 -12.57 -3.99 1.06
CA SER A 114 -13.91 -4.60 1.06
C SER A 114 -14.64 -4.38 -0.27
N GLU A 115 -14.56 -3.18 -0.84
CA GLU A 115 -15.13 -2.86 -2.16
C GLU A 115 -14.50 -3.72 -3.26
N LEU A 116 -13.18 -3.88 -3.25
CA LEU A 116 -12.47 -4.70 -4.24
C LEU A 116 -12.81 -6.19 -4.12
N LYS A 117 -12.98 -6.69 -2.91
CA LYS A 117 -13.45 -8.07 -2.69
C LYS A 117 -14.88 -8.27 -3.22
N ALA A 118 -15.78 -7.34 -2.95
CA ALA A 118 -17.14 -7.37 -3.45
C ALA A 118 -17.18 -7.30 -4.99
N LEU A 119 -16.35 -6.44 -5.60
CA LEU A 119 -16.18 -6.35 -7.04
C LEU A 119 -15.70 -7.68 -7.63
N ALA A 120 -14.70 -8.30 -7.00
CA ALA A 120 -14.18 -9.60 -7.43
C ALA A 120 -15.27 -10.69 -7.37
N GLU A 121 -16.10 -10.72 -6.34
CA GLU A 121 -17.22 -11.66 -6.21
C GLU A 121 -18.27 -11.45 -7.30
N GLU A 122 -18.65 -10.20 -7.56
CA GLU A 122 -19.59 -9.85 -8.64
C GLU A 122 -19.06 -10.32 -10.01
N LYS A 123 -17.80 -9.99 -10.32
CA LYS A 123 -17.19 -10.35 -11.61
C LYS A 123 -16.93 -11.84 -11.75
N ALA A 124 -16.64 -12.54 -10.66
CA ALA A 124 -16.55 -14.00 -10.65
C ALA A 124 -17.91 -14.66 -10.98
N ALA A 125 -18.99 -14.15 -10.40
CA ALA A 125 -20.34 -14.65 -10.70
C ALA A 125 -20.72 -14.35 -12.15
N GLU A 126 -20.39 -13.17 -12.67
CA GLU A 126 -20.63 -12.77 -14.06
C GLU A 126 -19.86 -13.68 -15.04
N ALA A 127 -18.59 -13.96 -14.77
CA ALA A 127 -17.77 -14.87 -15.58
C ALA A 127 -18.34 -16.29 -15.61
N LYS A 128 -18.76 -16.83 -14.46
CA LYS A 128 -19.41 -18.16 -14.37
C LYS A 128 -20.72 -18.21 -15.14
N ALA A 129 -21.54 -17.17 -15.06
CA ALA A 129 -22.84 -17.10 -15.73
C ALA A 129 -22.73 -16.92 -17.24
N SER A 130 -21.78 -16.12 -17.71
CA SER A 130 -21.58 -15.83 -19.13
C SER A 130 -20.73 -16.88 -19.85
N GLY A 131 -19.89 -17.63 -19.12
CA GLY A 131 -18.89 -18.52 -19.69
C GLY A 131 -17.79 -17.81 -20.49
N ALA A 132 -17.62 -16.53 -20.29
CA ALA A 132 -16.65 -15.68 -21.01
C ALA A 132 -15.74 -14.91 -20.02
N PRO A 133 -14.50 -14.56 -20.44
CA PRO A 133 -13.63 -13.73 -19.66
C PRO A 133 -14.22 -12.34 -19.40
N ILE A 134 -14.09 -11.84 -18.18
CA ILE A 134 -14.57 -10.51 -17.77
C ILE A 134 -13.38 -9.61 -17.46
N LYS A 135 -13.33 -8.45 -18.10
CA LYS A 135 -12.31 -7.42 -17.87
C LYS A 135 -12.79 -6.43 -16.81
N LEU A 136 -11.91 -6.13 -15.85
CA LEU A 136 -12.14 -5.09 -14.86
C LEU A 136 -11.53 -3.76 -15.33
N SER A 137 -11.89 -2.67 -14.63
CA SER A 137 -11.27 -1.37 -14.85
C SER A 137 -9.80 -1.39 -14.41
N PRO A 138 -8.94 -0.51 -14.99
CA PRO A 138 -7.57 -0.35 -14.55
C PRO A 138 -7.48 -0.06 -13.05
N MET A 139 -6.49 -0.66 -12.40
CA MET A 139 -6.24 -0.49 -10.97
C MET A 139 -4.74 -0.68 -10.66
N ASN A 140 -4.29 -0.14 -9.52
CA ASN A 140 -2.89 -0.25 -9.12
C ASN A 140 -2.50 -1.70 -8.72
N ALA A 141 -1.20 -1.95 -8.55
CA ALA A 141 -0.68 -3.30 -8.28
C ALA A 141 -1.23 -3.91 -6.98
N PHE A 142 -1.41 -3.09 -5.94
CA PHE A 142 -1.95 -3.54 -4.66
C PHE A 142 -3.43 -3.95 -4.80
N GLU A 143 -4.22 -3.15 -5.49
CA GLU A 143 -5.63 -3.45 -5.76
C GLU A 143 -5.80 -4.70 -6.62
N ARG A 144 -4.97 -4.86 -7.66
CA ARG A 144 -4.96 -6.07 -8.49
C ARG A 144 -4.68 -7.32 -7.67
N LYS A 145 -3.75 -7.24 -6.71
CA LYS A 145 -3.46 -8.35 -5.81
C LYS A 145 -4.68 -8.76 -4.99
N ILE A 146 -5.39 -7.81 -4.40
CA ILE A 146 -6.62 -8.10 -3.62
C ILE A 146 -7.65 -8.83 -4.47
N VAL A 147 -7.85 -8.37 -5.70
CA VAL A 147 -8.79 -8.99 -6.65
C VAL A 147 -8.33 -10.41 -7.01
N HIS A 148 -7.06 -10.62 -7.36
CA HIS A 148 -6.51 -11.94 -7.68
C HIS A 148 -6.68 -12.94 -6.53
N ASP A 149 -6.32 -12.52 -5.32
CA ASP A 149 -6.43 -13.35 -4.12
C ASP A 149 -7.90 -13.79 -3.91
N ARG A 150 -8.85 -12.86 -4.06
CA ARG A 150 -10.27 -13.16 -3.90
C ARG A 150 -10.81 -14.06 -5.02
N ILE A 151 -10.44 -13.83 -6.26
CA ILE A 151 -10.81 -14.69 -7.40
C ILE A 151 -10.29 -16.12 -7.20
N GLN A 152 -9.07 -16.27 -6.72
CA GLN A 152 -8.48 -17.58 -6.40
C GLN A 152 -9.24 -18.28 -5.27
N GLU A 153 -9.62 -17.57 -4.20
CA GLU A 153 -10.45 -18.10 -3.11
C GLU A 153 -11.80 -18.62 -3.62
N LEU A 154 -12.35 -18.01 -4.67
CA LEU A 154 -13.61 -18.41 -5.31
C LEU A 154 -13.46 -19.57 -6.33
N GLY A 155 -12.24 -20.08 -6.48
CA GLY A 155 -11.93 -21.21 -7.37
C GLY A 155 -11.86 -20.86 -8.85
N LEU A 156 -11.66 -19.59 -9.19
CA LEU A 156 -11.46 -19.10 -10.54
C LEU A 156 -10.01 -18.69 -10.78
N SER A 157 -9.66 -18.52 -12.06
CA SER A 157 -8.37 -17.95 -12.46
C SER A 157 -8.51 -16.50 -12.91
N SER A 158 -7.44 -15.74 -12.77
CA SER A 158 -7.36 -14.36 -13.22
C SER A 158 -5.94 -13.99 -13.63
N GLU A 159 -5.81 -13.08 -14.58
CA GLU A 159 -4.54 -12.56 -15.07
C GLU A 159 -4.56 -11.03 -15.10
N SER A 160 -3.41 -10.40 -14.96
CA SER A 160 -3.25 -8.97 -15.17
C SER A 160 -2.75 -8.69 -16.58
N GLU A 161 -3.51 -7.90 -17.33
CA GLU A 161 -3.18 -7.49 -18.69
C GLU A 161 -2.96 -5.97 -18.80
N GLY A 162 -2.28 -5.54 -19.85
CA GLY A 162 -1.98 -4.13 -20.10
C GLY A 162 -0.72 -3.65 -19.41
N GLU A 163 -0.44 -2.37 -19.54
CA GLU A 163 0.72 -1.68 -18.97
C GLU A 163 0.26 -0.58 -18.01
N ASP A 164 1.02 -0.35 -16.94
CA ASP A 164 0.72 0.73 -16.00
C ASP A 164 0.79 2.10 -16.72
N PRO A 165 -0.12 3.04 -16.45
CA PRO A 165 -1.15 3.03 -15.40
C PRO A 165 -2.48 2.36 -15.76
N ASN A 166 -2.61 1.81 -16.97
CA ASN A 166 -3.86 1.24 -17.50
C ASN A 166 -3.96 -0.29 -17.33
N ARG A 167 -3.16 -0.87 -16.47
CA ARG A 167 -3.14 -2.30 -16.23
C ARG A 167 -4.37 -2.75 -15.43
N PHE A 168 -5.01 -3.83 -15.87
CA PHE A 168 -6.29 -4.33 -15.33
C PHE A 168 -6.26 -5.84 -15.10
N VAL A 169 -7.26 -6.34 -14.38
CA VAL A 169 -7.46 -7.77 -14.15
C VAL A 169 -8.50 -8.32 -15.13
N VAL A 170 -8.25 -9.52 -15.64
CA VAL A 170 -9.20 -10.33 -16.42
C VAL A 170 -9.53 -11.56 -15.60
N VAL A 171 -10.81 -11.82 -15.38
CA VAL A 171 -11.33 -12.99 -14.67
C VAL A 171 -11.80 -14.01 -15.69
N TYR A 172 -11.31 -15.24 -15.60
CA TYR A 172 -11.66 -16.32 -16.51
C TYR A 172 -12.71 -17.24 -15.88
N PRO A 173 -13.70 -17.68 -16.66
CA PRO A 173 -14.58 -18.75 -16.23
C PRO A 173 -13.78 -20.05 -16.06
N SER A 174 -14.12 -20.85 -15.07
CA SER A 174 -13.48 -22.16 -14.85
C SER A 174 -13.91 -23.19 -15.89
#